data_cb5c40f34b8f0c5659b06e8a3d5e9c49
#
_entry.id   cb5c40f34b8f0c5659b06e8a3d5e9c49
#
_cell.length_a   1.000
_cell.length_b   1.000
_cell.length_c   1.000
_cell.angle_alpha   90.00
_cell.angle_beta   90.00
_cell.angle_gamma   90.00
#
_symmetry.space_group_name_H-M   'P 1'
#
loop_
_entity.id
_entity.type
_entity.pdbx_description
1 polymer ?
#
loop_
_entity_poly.entity_id
_entity_poly.type
_entity_poly.pdbx_seq_one_letter_code
_entity_poly.pdbx_strand_id
1 'polypeptide(L)'
;MSPVQPSHPQLAVSAAIFRDGKILLVRRARSPAKGFYSLPGGRVEFGESLHTALHREVDEETALRIEIIGLAGWREVLPGTGSNGHYLIMSFAARWTSGEPVLNDELDDFKWLAPDALGDLKLTGGLQEVIQSARGLLRA
;
A
#
# COMPACT_ATOMS: atom_id res chain seq x y z
N MET A 1 -14.95 -24.44 12.60
CA MET A 1 -14.34 -23.61 13.65
C MET A 1 -13.95 -22.27 13.07
N SER A 2 -14.36 -21.20 13.73
CA SER A 2 -14.02 -19.85 13.24
C SER A 2 -12.54 -19.57 13.46
N PRO A 3 -11.89 -18.84 12.53
CA PRO A 3 -10.53 -18.42 12.76
C PRO A 3 -10.43 -17.57 14.02
N VAL A 4 -9.38 -17.77 14.78
CA VAL A 4 -9.12 -16.95 15.97
C VAL A 4 -8.64 -15.59 15.50
N GLN A 5 -9.29 -14.52 15.98
CA GLN A 5 -8.84 -13.16 15.67
C GLN A 5 -7.51 -12.91 16.37
N PRO A 6 -6.55 -12.25 15.68
CA PRO A 6 -5.31 -11.88 16.34
C PRO A 6 -5.60 -10.97 17.55
N SER A 7 -4.94 -11.25 18.66
CA SER A 7 -5.10 -10.47 19.89
C SER A 7 -3.98 -9.44 20.07
N HIS A 8 -3.22 -9.17 19.01
CA HIS A 8 -2.10 -8.23 19.05
C HIS A 8 -2.04 -7.46 17.73
N PRO A 9 -1.39 -6.29 17.72
CA PRO A 9 -1.21 -5.53 16.50
C PRO A 9 -0.42 -6.31 15.44
N GLN A 10 -0.80 -6.14 14.19
CA GLN A 10 -0.12 -6.75 13.06
C GLN A 10 0.64 -5.71 12.27
N LEU A 11 1.84 -6.07 11.82
CA LEU A 11 2.62 -5.22 10.93
C LEU A 11 2.16 -5.38 9.49
N ALA A 12 2.07 -4.26 8.79
CA ALA A 12 1.80 -4.23 7.36
C ALA A 12 2.73 -3.24 6.69
N VAL A 13 2.91 -3.41 5.39
CA VAL A 13 3.75 -2.51 4.58
C VAL A 13 2.97 -2.09 3.35
N SER A 14 3.27 -0.90 2.84
CA SER A 14 2.73 -0.44 1.57
C SER A 14 3.78 0.37 0.81
N ALA A 15 3.60 0.47 -0.51
CA ALA A 15 4.56 1.15 -1.38
C ALA A 15 3.91 2.27 -2.16
N ALA A 16 4.44 3.49 -2.00
CA ALA A 16 4.13 4.62 -2.85
C ALA A 16 5.08 4.51 -4.06
N ILE A 17 4.60 3.89 -5.13
CA ILE A 17 5.41 3.57 -6.31
C ILE A 17 5.27 4.67 -7.35
N PHE A 18 6.39 5.30 -7.70
CA PHE A 18 6.43 6.38 -8.70
C PHE A 18 7.05 5.89 -9.99
N ARG A 19 6.41 6.28 -11.10
CA ARG A 19 6.87 6.03 -12.46
C ARG A 19 6.60 7.27 -13.28
N ASP A 20 7.64 7.89 -13.81
CA ASP A 20 7.53 9.12 -14.64
C ASP A 20 6.71 10.20 -13.94
N GLY A 21 6.94 10.39 -12.65
CA GLY A 21 6.25 11.40 -11.85
C GLY A 21 4.84 11.05 -11.43
N LYS A 22 4.34 9.88 -11.81
CA LYS A 22 2.99 9.42 -11.45
C LYS A 22 3.05 8.38 -10.35
N ILE A 23 2.03 8.39 -9.48
CA ILE A 23 1.86 7.44 -8.39
C ILE A 23 0.90 6.33 -8.80
N LEU A 24 1.20 5.10 -8.41
CA LEU A 24 0.29 3.97 -8.62
C LEU A 24 -0.71 3.89 -7.48
N LEU A 25 -1.99 3.91 -7.83
CA LEU A 25 -3.08 3.61 -6.91
C LEU A 25 -3.78 2.35 -7.37
N VAL A 26 -4.16 1.51 -6.42
CA VAL A 26 -4.90 0.27 -6.69
C VAL A 26 -6.20 0.29 -5.91
N ARG A 27 -7.27 -0.26 -6.51
CA ARG A 27 -8.59 -0.28 -5.87
C ARG A 27 -8.84 -1.64 -5.22
N ARG A 28 -9.29 -1.59 -3.98
CA ARG A 28 -9.60 -2.80 -3.22
C ARG A 28 -10.88 -3.45 -3.73
N ALA A 29 -10.80 -4.75 -4.04
CA ALA A 29 -11.94 -5.53 -4.50
C ALA A 29 -12.70 -6.18 -3.35
N ARG A 30 -12.15 -6.17 -2.13
CA ARG A 30 -12.68 -6.87 -0.95
C ARG A 30 -12.70 -5.97 0.28
N SER A 31 -13.60 -6.28 1.22
CA SER A 31 -13.65 -5.64 2.53
C SER A 31 -12.40 -6.00 3.35
N PRO A 32 -11.92 -5.14 4.25
CA PRO A 32 -12.42 -3.77 4.48
C PRO A 32 -12.02 -2.80 3.37
N ALA A 33 -12.73 -1.67 3.31
CA ALA A 33 -12.44 -0.59 2.35
C ALA A 33 -12.62 -0.98 0.87
N LYS A 34 -13.54 -1.92 0.58
CA LYS A 34 -13.89 -2.27 -0.80
C LYS A 34 -14.27 -1.02 -1.58
N GLY A 35 -13.71 -0.87 -2.79
CA GLY A 35 -13.98 0.27 -3.66
C GLY A 35 -13.08 1.48 -3.41
N PHE A 36 -12.25 1.44 -2.36
CA PHE A 36 -11.31 2.52 -2.07
C PHE A 36 -9.99 2.27 -2.79
N TYR A 37 -9.36 3.36 -3.22
CA TYR A 37 -8.00 3.31 -3.76
C TYR A 37 -6.99 3.43 -2.62
N SER A 38 -5.91 2.69 -2.75
CA SER A 38 -4.85 2.65 -1.76
C SER A 38 -3.51 2.38 -2.44
N LEU A 39 -2.45 2.31 -1.64
CA LEU A 39 -1.15 1.85 -2.11
C LEU A 39 -1.11 0.33 -2.05
N PRO A 40 -0.42 -0.33 -3.00
CA PRO A 40 -0.25 -1.78 -2.91
C PRO A 40 0.60 -2.14 -1.69
N GLY A 41 0.29 -3.28 -1.09
CA GLY A 41 0.98 -3.76 0.09
C GLY A 41 0.20 -4.85 0.80
N GLY A 42 0.62 -5.22 1.99
CA GLY A 42 -0.03 -6.25 2.77
C GLY A 42 0.71 -6.54 4.07
N ARG A 43 0.36 -7.66 4.69
CA ARG A 43 0.90 -8.02 6.00
C ARG A 43 2.32 -8.55 5.91
N VAL A 44 3.12 -8.20 6.92
CA VAL A 44 4.46 -8.78 7.12
C VAL A 44 4.27 -10.13 7.82
N GLU A 45 4.90 -11.16 7.28
CA GLU A 45 4.84 -12.50 7.87
C GLU A 45 5.93 -12.65 8.93
N PHE A 46 5.67 -13.50 9.91
CA PHE A 46 6.62 -13.74 10.98
C PHE A 46 7.98 -14.16 10.40
N GLY A 47 9.04 -13.47 10.84
CA GLY A 47 10.40 -13.73 10.39
C GLY A 47 10.81 -13.01 9.12
N GLU A 48 9.88 -12.27 8.51
CA GLU A 48 10.11 -11.54 7.27
C GLU A 48 10.53 -10.09 7.59
N SER A 49 11.54 -9.57 6.88
CA SER A 49 11.88 -8.15 7.02
C SER A 49 10.82 -7.29 6.32
N LEU A 50 10.76 -6.00 6.68
CA LEU A 50 9.82 -5.08 6.04
C LEU A 50 10.07 -4.98 4.53
N HIS A 51 11.32 -4.88 4.11
CA HIS A 51 11.66 -4.78 2.69
C HIS A 51 11.30 -6.05 1.94
N THR A 52 11.57 -7.22 2.50
CA THR A 52 11.22 -8.50 1.88
C THR A 52 9.70 -8.61 1.72
N ALA A 53 8.95 -8.26 2.78
CA ALA A 53 7.49 -8.27 2.74
C ALA A 53 6.97 -7.34 1.65
N LEU A 54 7.55 -6.14 1.53
CA LEU A 54 7.10 -5.16 0.55
C LEU A 54 7.31 -5.65 -0.87
N HIS A 55 8.50 -6.17 -1.19
CA HIS A 55 8.77 -6.74 -2.52
C HIS A 55 7.81 -7.88 -2.84
N ARG A 56 7.58 -8.76 -1.87
CA ARG A 56 6.67 -9.90 -2.04
C ARG A 56 5.24 -9.45 -2.30
N GLU A 57 4.73 -8.54 -1.48
CA GLU A 57 3.35 -8.06 -1.62
C GLU A 57 3.13 -7.29 -2.92
N VAL A 58 4.09 -6.44 -3.31
CA VAL A 58 3.98 -5.70 -4.57
C VAL A 58 3.97 -6.67 -5.75
N ASP A 59 4.83 -7.69 -5.72
CA ASP A 59 4.87 -8.70 -6.77
C ASP A 59 3.57 -9.50 -6.83
N GLU A 60 3.06 -9.98 -5.68
CA GLU A 60 1.82 -10.76 -5.62
C GLU A 60 0.61 -9.96 -6.11
N GLU A 61 0.51 -8.69 -5.71
CA GLU A 61 -0.66 -7.87 -6.03
C GLU A 61 -0.61 -7.24 -7.41
N THR A 62 0.57 -6.89 -7.91
CA THR A 62 0.70 -6.08 -9.12
C THR A 62 1.68 -6.62 -10.15
N ALA A 63 2.47 -7.63 -9.84
CA ALA A 63 3.53 -8.16 -10.69
C ALA A 63 4.64 -7.14 -11.01
N LEU A 64 4.75 -6.06 -10.25
CA LEU A 64 5.75 -5.04 -10.47
C LEU A 64 7.03 -5.30 -9.69
N ARG A 65 8.13 -4.78 -10.23
CA ARG A 65 9.42 -4.72 -9.55
C ARG A 65 9.71 -3.27 -9.19
N ILE A 66 10.26 -3.06 -8.01
CA ILE A 66 10.48 -1.71 -7.47
C ILE A 66 11.85 -1.61 -6.81
N GLU A 67 12.30 -0.37 -6.68
CA GLU A 67 13.44 0.00 -5.85
C GLU A 67 12.90 0.77 -4.64
N ILE A 68 13.13 0.26 -3.44
CA ILE A 68 12.70 0.94 -2.20
C ILE A 68 13.67 2.07 -1.90
N ILE A 69 13.14 3.29 -1.73
CA ILE A 69 13.94 4.49 -1.49
C ILE A 69 14.06 4.80 0.00
N GLY A 70 12.97 4.70 0.74
CA GLY A 70 12.98 4.98 2.16
C GLY A 70 11.58 4.98 2.77
N LEU A 71 11.54 5.08 4.10
CA LEU A 71 10.28 5.14 4.83
C LEU A 71 9.65 6.52 4.64
N ALA A 72 8.42 6.53 4.12
CA ALA A 72 7.68 7.76 3.88
C ALA A 72 6.74 8.13 5.02
N GLY A 73 6.28 7.14 5.79
CA GLY A 73 5.38 7.40 6.90
C GLY A 73 4.83 6.12 7.49
N TRP A 74 3.94 6.28 8.45
CA TRP A 74 3.28 5.13 9.07
C TRP A 74 1.87 5.54 9.48
N ARG A 75 1.00 4.54 9.67
CA ARG A 75 -0.37 4.77 10.09
C ARG A 75 -0.85 3.62 10.98
N GLU A 76 -1.57 3.95 12.03
CA GLU A 76 -2.26 2.97 12.85
C GLU A 76 -3.69 2.80 12.38
N VAL A 77 -4.15 1.55 12.33
CA VAL A 77 -5.56 1.22 12.09
C VAL A 77 -6.02 0.47 13.33
N LEU A 78 -6.92 1.10 14.09
CA LEU A 78 -7.44 0.52 15.33
C LEU A 78 -8.74 -0.25 15.06
N PRO A 79 -9.03 -1.29 15.87
CA PRO A 79 -10.31 -2.01 15.74
C PRO A 79 -11.49 -1.06 15.93
N GLY A 80 -12.60 -1.35 15.23
CA GLY A 80 -13.84 -0.59 15.39
C GLY A 80 -14.02 0.55 14.40
N THR A 81 -13.05 0.83 13.54
CA THR A 81 -13.13 1.91 12.55
C THR A 81 -13.22 1.33 11.14
N GLY A 82 -14.18 0.43 10.92
CA GLY A 82 -14.35 -0.24 9.63
C GLY A 82 -13.47 -1.46 9.46
N SER A 83 -12.76 -1.86 10.50
CA SER A 83 -11.90 -3.03 10.52
C SER A 83 -11.99 -3.71 11.87
N ASN A 84 -11.88 -5.04 11.87
CA ASN A 84 -11.80 -5.83 13.12
C ASN A 84 -10.35 -6.01 13.56
N GLY A 85 -9.39 -5.63 12.75
CA GLY A 85 -7.98 -5.80 13.05
C GLY A 85 -7.32 -4.54 13.58
N HIS A 86 -6.13 -4.73 14.14
CA HIS A 86 -5.27 -3.67 14.61
C HIS A 86 -3.98 -3.76 13.80
N TYR A 87 -3.64 -2.71 13.06
CA TYR A 87 -2.49 -2.72 12.15
C TYR A 87 -1.59 -1.51 12.37
N LEU A 88 -0.29 -1.73 12.23
CA LEU A 88 0.68 -0.66 12.04
C LEU A 88 1.20 -0.78 10.62
N ILE A 89 0.88 0.18 9.78
CA ILE A 89 1.25 0.17 8.36
C ILE A 89 2.46 1.06 8.16
N MET A 90 3.55 0.48 7.69
CA MET A 90 4.79 1.20 7.34
C MET A 90 4.78 1.42 5.83
N SER A 91 4.75 2.69 5.41
CA SER A 91 4.64 3.06 3.99
C SER A 91 5.97 3.57 3.47
N PHE A 92 6.42 2.99 2.36
CA PHE A 92 7.72 3.30 1.76
C PHE A 92 7.56 4.00 0.43
N ALA A 93 8.47 4.95 0.18
CA ALA A 93 8.64 5.51 -1.16
C ALA A 93 9.41 4.50 -2.01
N ALA A 94 8.99 4.33 -3.25
CA ALA A 94 9.62 3.38 -4.16
C ALA A 94 9.58 3.89 -5.60
N ARG A 95 10.55 3.46 -6.40
CA ARG A 95 10.58 3.71 -7.84
C ARG A 95 10.20 2.43 -8.58
N TRP A 96 9.37 2.56 -9.59
CA TRP A 96 9.10 1.50 -10.54
C TRP A 96 10.39 1.16 -11.29
N THR A 97 10.71 -0.11 -11.43
CA THR A 97 11.87 -0.54 -12.20
C THR A 97 11.51 -1.37 -13.42
N SER A 98 10.49 -2.22 -13.30
CA SER A 98 10.03 -3.03 -14.43
C SER A 98 8.65 -3.61 -14.19
N GLY A 99 8.03 -4.07 -15.28
CA GLY A 99 6.74 -4.75 -15.26
C GLY A 99 5.57 -3.82 -15.57
N GLU A 100 4.45 -4.42 -15.98
CA GLU A 100 3.18 -3.72 -16.13
C GLU A 100 2.21 -4.34 -15.14
N PRO A 101 1.28 -3.54 -14.55
CA PRO A 101 0.40 -4.07 -13.53
C PRO A 101 -0.46 -5.24 -14.01
N VAL A 102 -0.33 -6.37 -13.31
CA VAL A 102 -1.23 -7.51 -13.44
C VAL A 102 -1.77 -7.76 -12.05
N LEU A 103 -3.04 -7.42 -11.84
CA LEU A 103 -3.64 -7.45 -10.51
C LEU A 103 -4.05 -8.85 -10.12
N ASN A 104 -3.92 -9.17 -8.82
CA ASN A 104 -4.49 -10.38 -8.27
C ASN A 104 -5.97 -10.14 -7.93
N ASP A 105 -6.64 -11.13 -7.32
CA ASP A 105 -8.07 -11.05 -7.06
C ASP A 105 -8.45 -10.16 -5.85
N GLU A 106 -7.47 -9.61 -5.15
CA GLU A 106 -7.72 -8.65 -4.08
C GLU A 106 -7.95 -7.22 -4.61
N LEU A 107 -7.58 -6.98 -5.86
CA LEU A 107 -7.66 -5.66 -6.50
C LEU A 107 -8.46 -5.76 -7.79
N ASP A 108 -9.23 -4.70 -8.12
CA ASP A 108 -10.06 -4.70 -9.33
C ASP A 108 -9.83 -3.51 -10.26
N ASP A 109 -8.90 -2.63 -9.93
CA ASP A 109 -8.53 -1.51 -10.80
C ASP A 109 -7.18 -0.94 -10.37
N PHE A 110 -6.51 -0.26 -11.28
CA PHE A 110 -5.32 0.52 -10.98
C PHE A 110 -5.31 1.80 -11.80
N LYS A 111 -4.61 2.80 -11.27
CA LYS A 111 -4.41 4.08 -11.97
C LYS A 111 -3.01 4.60 -11.70
N TRP A 112 -2.39 5.16 -12.74
CA TRP A 112 -1.19 5.96 -12.61
C TRP A 112 -1.63 7.42 -12.71
N LEU A 113 -1.45 8.18 -11.64
CA LEU A 113 -1.93 9.56 -11.56
C LEU A 113 -0.84 10.49 -11.06
N ALA A 114 -0.88 11.74 -11.52
CA ALA A 114 -0.07 12.78 -10.90
C ALA A 114 -0.47 12.91 -9.43
N PRO A 115 0.48 13.06 -8.49
CA PRO A 115 0.15 13.11 -7.06
C PRO A 115 -0.82 14.23 -6.68
N ASP A 116 -0.87 15.31 -7.48
CA ASP A 116 -1.76 16.44 -7.24
C ASP A 116 -3.09 16.31 -7.98
N ALA A 117 -3.32 15.23 -8.72
CA ALA A 117 -4.49 15.03 -9.55
C ALA A 117 -5.29 13.78 -9.14
N LEU A 118 -5.43 13.56 -7.83
CA LEU A 118 -6.17 12.40 -7.31
C LEU A 118 -7.68 12.58 -7.39
N GLY A 119 -8.14 13.82 -7.58
CA GLY A 119 -9.54 14.12 -7.85
C GLY A 119 -10.47 13.70 -6.72
N ASP A 120 -11.61 13.13 -7.12
CA ASP A 120 -12.65 12.70 -6.19
C ASP A 120 -12.57 11.20 -5.85
N LEU A 121 -11.40 10.58 -6.06
CA LEU A 121 -11.23 9.16 -5.74
C LEU A 121 -11.42 8.92 -4.24
N LYS A 122 -12.10 7.84 -3.92
CA LYS A 122 -12.21 7.39 -2.54
C LYS A 122 -10.87 6.78 -2.13
N LEU A 123 -10.17 7.47 -1.24
CA LEU A 123 -8.84 7.07 -0.79
C LEU A 123 -8.90 6.55 0.65
N THR A 124 -8.06 5.56 0.96
CA THR A 124 -7.89 5.13 2.35
C THR A 124 -7.26 6.27 3.15
N GLY A 125 -7.50 6.30 4.48
CA GLY A 125 -7.09 7.42 5.32
C GLY A 125 -5.58 7.64 5.34
N GLY A 126 -5.17 8.91 5.36
CA GLY A 126 -3.75 9.29 5.45
C GLY A 126 -2.95 9.11 4.17
N LEU A 127 -3.59 8.73 3.07
CA LEU A 127 -2.90 8.38 1.84
C LEU A 127 -2.19 9.59 1.22
N GLN A 128 -2.85 10.75 1.19
CA GLN A 128 -2.27 11.95 0.57
C GLN A 128 -1.00 12.40 1.27
N GLU A 129 -0.98 12.36 2.59
CA GLU A 129 0.20 12.75 3.37
C GLU A 129 1.38 11.82 3.09
N VAL A 130 1.12 10.52 3.00
CA VAL A 130 2.15 9.53 2.68
C VAL A 130 2.69 9.77 1.26
N ILE A 131 1.81 10.02 0.30
CA ILE A 131 2.22 10.27 -1.09
C ILE A 131 3.11 11.50 -1.17
N GLN A 132 2.75 12.59 -0.50
CA GLN A 132 3.55 13.81 -0.53
C GLN A 132 4.90 13.61 0.16
N SER A 133 4.93 12.89 1.28
CA SER A 133 6.17 12.55 1.96
C SER A 133 7.08 11.71 1.06
N ALA A 134 6.51 10.70 0.40
CA ALA A 134 7.25 9.84 -0.53
C ALA A 134 7.81 10.63 -1.70
N ARG A 135 7.02 11.55 -2.25
CA ARG A 135 7.44 12.43 -3.34
C ARG A 135 8.66 13.24 -2.93
N GLY A 136 8.67 13.75 -1.69
CA GLY A 136 9.82 14.49 -1.16
C GLY A 136 11.08 13.65 -1.09
N LEU A 137 10.97 12.39 -0.69
CA LEU A 137 12.12 11.48 -0.63
C LEU A 137 12.71 11.21 -2.01
N LEU A 138 11.86 11.13 -3.04
CA LEU A 138 12.32 10.86 -4.41
C LEU A 138 13.03 12.07 -5.02
N ARG A 139 12.79 13.26 -4.52
CA ARG A 139 13.41 14.50 -4.99
C ARG A 139 14.70 14.83 -4.26
N ALA A 140 14.95 14.17 -3.13
CA ALA A 140 16.12 14.43 -2.30
C ALA A 140 17.40 13.85 -2.92
#